data_140076cb14936b959dfb2f34fb6df928
#
_entry.id   140076cb14936b959dfb2f34fb6df928
#
_cell.length_a   1.000
_cell.length_b   1.000
_cell.length_c   1.000
_cell.angle_alpha   90.00
_cell.angle_beta   90.00
_cell.angle_gamma   90.00
#
_symmetry.space_group_name_H-M   'P 1'
#
loop_
_entity.id
_entity.type
_entity.pdbx_description
1 polymer ?
#
loop_
_entity_poly.entity_id
_entity_poly.type
_entity_poly.pdbx_seq_one_letter_code
_entity_poly.pdbx_strand_id
1 'polypeptide(L)'
;MHPLLLDVTERIRQRSKATRAAYLAQTEQAVAQGPVREQLSCTNLAHDYAASSDTEKLILKQNHRAANIAIISAYNDVLSAHAPYRDYPQQLKKALAACGHVGQMAGGVPAMCDGVTQGQTGMELSLFSRDVIALSTAVAMSHQVFDGMLLLGICDKIVPGLLMAALRFGHLPAVFVPAGPMPSGISNNDKAKVRQAYAAGEVGRDELLHSEMASYHSAGTCTFYGTANSNQMLMEIMGLQLPGSSFINPNDPLRAPLTAAAAQRVSELTALAPDFMPLGQMVDERTLVNAMVGLLATGGSTNHSIHLPAIGRMAGILIDWQDMADLSDVVPLLTRVYPNGKADINAFQQSGGMAYLMRELASAGLLHTDVKTIMGNGLEPYFKEPYLNSEGTLSWRPAVAESLDLSVLAPAHAPFMREGGMKLLQGNLGRAIMKVSAVPDDRWQVEAPARVFTTQEAVLNAYRNGELNCDVVVVLKYQGPKANGMPELHQLTPALTNLQEAGYRVALVTDGRLSGASGKVPAAIHVCPEAYAGGWLDRVQDGDVIRLDGHHGELTVLAEGFAQRPAHEPPVLSATGVGRELFAGLRKLVTPADQGALSVGWD
;
A
#
# COMPACT_ATOMS: atom_id res chain seq x y z
N MET A 1 -6.90 0.55 -26.30
CA MET A 1 -7.04 0.97 -24.89
C MET A 1 -8.51 1.21 -24.60
N HIS A 2 -8.98 0.84 -23.40
CA HIS A 2 -10.38 1.00 -23.01
C HIS A 2 -10.76 2.50 -22.91
N PRO A 3 -11.90 2.96 -23.49
CA PRO A 3 -12.26 4.39 -23.50
C PRO A 3 -12.35 5.01 -22.10
N LEU A 4 -12.98 4.32 -21.14
CA LEU A 4 -13.12 4.82 -19.77
C LEU A 4 -11.78 5.01 -19.07
N LEU A 5 -10.78 4.18 -19.37
CA LEU A 5 -9.43 4.36 -18.83
C LEU A 5 -8.80 5.68 -19.31
N LEU A 6 -9.01 6.02 -20.58
CA LEU A 6 -8.56 7.30 -21.15
C LEU A 6 -9.31 8.48 -20.52
N ASP A 7 -10.63 8.36 -20.35
CA ASP A 7 -11.47 9.41 -19.76
C ASP A 7 -11.07 9.69 -18.30
N VAL A 8 -10.85 8.63 -17.50
CA VAL A 8 -10.38 8.76 -16.10
C VAL A 8 -9.00 9.42 -16.06
N THR A 9 -8.08 8.98 -16.93
CA THR A 9 -6.73 9.57 -16.99
C THR A 9 -6.79 11.05 -17.36
N GLU A 10 -7.60 11.42 -18.33
CA GLU A 10 -7.75 12.82 -18.74
C GLU A 10 -8.42 13.67 -17.65
N ARG A 11 -9.42 13.14 -16.97
CA ARG A 11 -10.07 13.80 -15.83
C ARG A 11 -9.07 14.08 -14.69
N ILE A 12 -8.21 13.11 -14.35
CA ILE A 12 -7.14 13.30 -13.37
C ILE A 12 -6.17 14.37 -13.85
N ARG A 13 -5.76 14.36 -15.12
CA ARG A 13 -4.87 15.35 -15.73
C ARG A 13 -5.45 16.76 -15.65
N GLN A 14 -6.71 16.94 -16.00
CA GLN A 14 -7.39 18.25 -15.96
C GLN A 14 -7.49 18.77 -14.52
N ARG A 15 -7.86 17.92 -13.57
CA ARG A 15 -7.95 18.27 -12.15
C ARG A 15 -6.59 18.66 -11.58
N SER A 16 -5.53 18.00 -12.02
CA SER A 16 -4.16 18.16 -11.52
C SER A 16 -3.36 19.25 -12.25
N LYS A 17 -3.91 19.86 -13.29
CA LYS A 17 -3.15 20.71 -14.23
C LYS A 17 -2.24 21.74 -13.55
N ALA A 18 -2.75 22.47 -12.58
CA ALA A 18 -1.99 23.52 -11.90
C ALA A 18 -0.93 22.93 -10.94
N THR A 19 -1.31 21.98 -10.11
CA THR A 19 -0.44 21.35 -9.11
C THR A 19 0.65 20.51 -9.77
N ARG A 20 0.31 19.80 -10.85
CA ARG A 20 1.27 19.02 -11.63
C ARG A 20 2.27 19.91 -12.35
N ALA A 21 1.82 21.01 -12.95
CA ALA A 21 2.71 21.96 -13.61
C ALA A 21 3.71 22.57 -12.61
N ALA A 22 3.26 22.95 -11.42
CA ALA A 22 4.14 23.47 -10.36
C ALA A 22 5.18 22.42 -9.92
N TYR A 23 4.75 21.17 -9.73
CA TYR A 23 5.65 20.07 -9.37
C TYR A 23 6.71 19.81 -10.45
N LEU A 24 6.31 19.75 -11.73
CA LEU A 24 7.23 19.52 -12.84
C LEU A 24 8.23 20.68 -12.98
N ALA A 25 7.79 21.93 -12.83
CA ALA A 25 8.67 23.08 -12.89
C ALA A 25 9.77 23.04 -11.80
N GLN A 26 9.41 22.63 -10.56
CA GLN A 26 10.40 22.45 -9.48
C GLN A 26 11.38 21.32 -9.82
N THR A 27 10.88 20.21 -10.34
CA THR A 27 11.71 19.05 -10.72
C THR A 27 12.66 19.40 -11.86
N GLU A 28 12.16 20.07 -12.90
CA GLU A 28 12.96 20.52 -14.04
C GLU A 28 14.03 21.55 -13.64
N GLN A 29 13.68 22.47 -12.73
CA GLN A 29 14.64 23.42 -12.19
C GLN A 29 15.78 22.70 -11.45
N ALA A 30 15.46 21.67 -10.64
CA ALA A 30 16.47 20.89 -9.94
C ALA A 30 17.33 20.07 -10.91
N VAL A 31 16.74 19.47 -11.94
CA VAL A 31 17.49 18.76 -13.02
C VAL A 31 18.45 19.72 -13.74
N ALA A 32 18.00 20.94 -14.05
CA ALA A 32 18.81 21.94 -14.76
C ALA A 32 20.04 22.42 -13.95
N GLN A 33 20.03 22.27 -12.63
CA GLN A 33 21.18 22.57 -11.78
C GLN A 33 22.32 21.55 -11.95
N GLY A 34 22.02 20.37 -12.53
CA GLY A 34 22.99 19.28 -12.69
C GLY A 34 23.29 18.53 -11.38
N PRO A 35 24.31 17.66 -11.39
CA PRO A 35 24.68 16.89 -10.21
C PRO A 35 25.09 17.80 -9.04
N VAL A 36 24.33 17.73 -7.94
CA VAL A 36 24.50 18.65 -6.79
C VAL A 36 25.88 18.49 -6.15
N ARG A 37 26.43 17.27 -6.14
CA ARG A 37 27.74 16.98 -5.59
C ARG A 37 28.85 17.84 -6.19
N GLU A 38 28.77 18.19 -7.47
CA GLU A 38 29.74 19.06 -8.14
C GLU A 38 29.69 20.53 -7.64
N GLN A 39 28.59 20.92 -7.01
CA GLN A 39 28.35 22.26 -6.49
C GLN A 39 28.73 22.39 -5.01
N LEU A 40 28.99 21.29 -4.32
CA LEU A 40 29.33 21.29 -2.92
C LEU A 40 30.76 21.83 -2.68
N SER A 41 30.95 22.54 -1.56
CA SER A 41 32.28 23.00 -1.14
C SER A 41 33.19 21.81 -0.82
N CYS A 42 34.53 22.05 -0.91
CA CYS A 42 35.49 21.02 -0.52
C CYS A 42 35.30 20.54 0.93
N THR A 43 34.84 21.41 1.83
CA THR A 43 34.56 21.07 3.23
C THR A 43 33.36 20.12 3.33
N ASN A 44 32.25 20.40 2.60
CA ASN A 44 31.10 19.51 2.57
C ASN A 44 31.47 18.11 2.06
N LEU A 45 32.21 18.07 0.93
CA LEU A 45 32.66 16.78 0.36
C LEU A 45 33.64 16.05 1.29
N ALA A 46 34.51 16.77 2.00
CA ALA A 46 35.45 16.16 2.94
C ALA A 46 34.71 15.49 4.12
N HIS A 47 33.63 16.13 4.63
CA HIS A 47 32.81 15.55 5.69
C HIS A 47 32.06 14.29 5.20
N ASP A 48 31.48 14.31 4.00
CA ASP A 48 30.84 13.14 3.40
C ASP A 48 31.84 12.00 3.19
N TYR A 49 32.99 12.30 2.58
CA TYR A 49 34.03 11.30 2.29
C TYR A 49 34.68 10.73 3.56
N ALA A 50 34.70 11.48 4.66
CA ALA A 50 35.25 10.99 5.93
C ALA A 50 34.53 9.74 6.45
N ALA A 51 33.23 9.62 6.14
CA ALA A 51 32.42 8.45 6.52
C ALA A 51 32.60 7.25 5.58
N SER A 52 33.22 7.45 4.40
CA SER A 52 33.41 6.41 3.38
C SER A 52 34.70 5.62 3.60
N SER A 53 34.73 4.37 3.10
CA SER A 53 35.97 3.57 3.03
C SER A 53 36.97 4.20 2.06
N ASP A 54 38.25 3.82 2.17
CA ASP A 54 39.28 4.36 1.28
C ASP A 54 39.05 3.98 -0.19
N THR A 55 38.45 2.82 -0.46
CA THR A 55 38.08 2.40 -1.80
C THR A 55 36.95 3.30 -2.34
N GLU A 56 35.90 3.58 -1.56
CA GLU A 56 34.79 4.46 -1.95
C GLU A 56 35.30 5.90 -2.20
N LYS A 57 36.17 6.41 -1.33
CA LYS A 57 36.85 7.72 -1.52
C LYS A 57 37.62 7.77 -2.83
N LEU A 58 38.34 6.70 -3.15
CA LEU A 58 39.13 6.61 -4.37
C LEU A 58 38.23 6.65 -5.60
N ILE A 59 37.15 5.88 -5.62
CA ILE A 59 36.14 5.88 -6.71
C ILE A 59 35.59 7.28 -6.93
N LEU A 60 35.08 7.94 -5.87
CA LEU A 60 34.47 9.28 -5.97
C LEU A 60 35.46 10.38 -6.40
N LYS A 61 36.74 10.26 -6.03
CA LYS A 61 37.77 11.23 -6.42
C LYS A 61 38.29 11.06 -7.83
N GLN A 62 38.43 9.83 -8.29
CA GLN A 62 39.07 9.51 -9.58
C GLN A 62 38.09 9.48 -10.74
N ASN A 63 36.80 9.19 -10.48
CA ASN A 63 35.79 9.09 -11.50
C ASN A 63 34.68 10.12 -11.28
N HIS A 64 34.73 11.23 -11.99
CA HIS A 64 33.70 12.28 -11.94
C HIS A 64 32.31 11.80 -12.40
N ARG A 65 32.24 10.65 -13.08
CA ARG A 65 30.97 9.99 -13.45
C ARG A 65 30.54 8.90 -12.48
N ALA A 66 31.30 8.66 -11.40
CA ALA A 66 30.87 7.74 -10.37
C ALA A 66 29.68 8.29 -9.60
N ALA A 67 28.54 7.62 -9.69
CA ALA A 67 27.36 7.98 -8.93
C ALA A 67 27.53 7.62 -7.45
N ASN A 68 27.00 8.46 -6.58
CA ASN A 68 26.81 8.17 -5.16
C ASN A 68 25.32 7.90 -4.88
N ILE A 69 24.97 6.66 -4.54
CA ILE A 69 23.59 6.20 -4.40
C ILE A 69 23.19 6.11 -2.93
N ALA A 70 22.13 6.81 -2.56
CA ALA A 70 21.54 6.70 -1.24
C ALA A 70 20.86 5.33 -1.06
N ILE A 71 21.16 4.64 0.01
CA ILE A 71 20.43 3.44 0.46
C ILE A 71 19.57 3.86 1.64
N ILE A 72 18.24 3.85 1.47
CA ILE A 72 17.26 4.14 2.52
C ILE A 72 16.60 2.81 2.90
N SER A 73 16.77 2.38 4.13
CA SER A 73 16.32 1.05 4.57
C SER A 73 15.36 1.13 5.74
N ALA A 74 14.27 0.37 5.64
CA ALA A 74 13.35 0.10 6.74
C ALA A 74 13.69 -1.18 7.52
N TYR A 75 14.96 -1.62 7.50
CA TYR A 75 15.41 -2.76 8.29
C TYR A 75 14.95 -2.65 9.74
N ASN A 76 14.43 -3.76 10.25
CA ASN A 76 13.91 -3.85 11.62
C ASN A 76 13.87 -5.31 12.07
N ASP A 77 14.39 -5.60 13.26
CA ASP A 77 14.38 -6.95 13.85
C ASP A 77 13.00 -7.38 14.37
N VAL A 78 12.09 -6.43 14.60
CA VAL A 78 10.73 -6.69 15.11
C VAL A 78 9.76 -7.07 13.99
N LEU A 79 10.05 -6.69 12.74
CA LEU A 79 9.16 -6.87 11.60
C LEU A 79 9.68 -7.95 10.66
N SER A 80 8.96 -9.08 10.56
CA SER A 80 9.33 -10.18 9.66
C SER A 80 9.53 -9.75 8.21
N ALA A 81 8.72 -8.83 7.72
CA ALA A 81 8.82 -8.29 6.35
C ALA A 81 10.13 -7.53 6.08
N HIS A 82 10.73 -6.94 7.11
CA HIS A 82 11.91 -6.09 6.98
C HIS A 82 13.19 -6.72 7.53
N ALA A 83 13.09 -7.82 8.27
CA ALA A 83 14.24 -8.58 8.77
C ALA A 83 15.22 -8.99 7.65
N PRO A 84 14.77 -9.36 6.42
CA PRO A 84 15.69 -9.69 5.33
C PRO A 84 16.61 -8.55 4.91
N TYR A 85 16.23 -7.28 5.16
CA TYR A 85 17.04 -6.13 4.76
C TYR A 85 18.34 -5.94 5.56
N ARG A 86 18.59 -6.75 6.58
CA ARG A 86 19.82 -6.67 7.40
C ARG A 86 21.08 -6.57 6.55
N ASP A 87 21.23 -7.44 5.57
CA ASP A 87 22.46 -7.59 4.79
C ASP A 87 22.38 -6.90 3.41
N TYR A 88 21.23 -6.35 3.02
CA TYR A 88 21.05 -5.71 1.72
C TYR A 88 21.95 -4.50 1.50
N PRO A 89 22.20 -3.60 2.49
CA PRO A 89 23.12 -2.48 2.28
C PRO A 89 24.50 -2.93 1.83
N GLN A 90 25.02 -4.02 2.39
CA GLN A 90 26.34 -4.55 2.00
C GLN A 90 26.32 -5.19 0.59
N GLN A 91 25.23 -5.89 0.25
CA GLN A 91 25.06 -6.47 -1.09
C GLN A 91 24.98 -5.36 -2.14
N LEU A 92 24.19 -4.31 -1.90
CA LEU A 92 24.01 -3.17 -2.78
C LEU A 92 25.32 -2.37 -2.96
N LYS A 93 26.04 -2.09 -1.88
CA LYS A 93 27.36 -1.43 -1.94
C LYS A 93 28.35 -2.23 -2.77
N LYS A 94 28.40 -3.55 -2.58
CA LYS A 94 29.27 -4.44 -3.36
C LYS A 94 28.90 -4.40 -4.86
N ALA A 95 27.60 -4.44 -5.18
CA ALA A 95 27.15 -4.40 -6.56
C ALA A 95 27.47 -3.04 -7.23
N LEU A 96 27.27 -1.92 -6.53
CA LEU A 96 27.62 -0.60 -7.01
C LEU A 96 29.13 -0.45 -7.23
N ALA A 97 29.96 -0.91 -6.28
CA ALA A 97 31.41 -0.86 -6.42
C ALA A 97 31.91 -1.69 -7.61
N ALA A 98 31.30 -2.83 -7.92
CA ALA A 98 31.61 -3.64 -9.09
C ALA A 98 31.33 -2.91 -10.42
N CYS A 99 30.41 -1.94 -10.41
CA CYS A 99 30.09 -1.07 -11.55
C CYS A 99 30.86 0.28 -11.53
N GLY A 100 31.77 0.49 -10.56
CA GLY A 100 32.53 1.74 -10.42
C GLY A 100 31.75 2.89 -9.79
N HIS A 101 30.72 2.60 -9.01
CA HIS A 101 29.88 3.55 -8.29
C HIS A 101 29.95 3.33 -6.77
N VAL A 102 29.39 4.24 -5.99
CA VAL A 102 29.37 4.16 -4.53
C VAL A 102 27.93 4.11 -4.02
N GLY A 103 27.70 3.34 -2.98
CA GLY A 103 26.44 3.35 -2.23
C GLY A 103 26.70 3.69 -0.77
N GLN A 104 25.94 4.63 -0.24
CA GLN A 104 26.01 5.00 1.17
C GLN A 104 24.67 4.69 1.84
N MET A 105 24.75 4.06 3.03
CA MET A 105 23.56 3.93 3.88
C MET A 105 23.19 5.32 4.39
N ALA A 106 22.24 5.98 3.70
CA ALA A 106 21.85 7.37 3.97
C ALA A 106 20.99 7.50 5.23
N GLY A 107 20.30 6.42 5.61
CA GLY A 107 19.54 6.37 6.85
C GLY A 107 18.64 5.15 6.95
N GLY A 108 18.26 4.79 8.18
CA GLY A 108 17.17 3.91 8.49
C GLY A 108 15.88 4.72 8.69
N VAL A 109 14.76 4.20 8.22
CA VAL A 109 13.45 4.77 8.52
C VAL A 109 12.73 3.90 9.55
N PRO A 110 12.02 4.50 10.53
CA PRO A 110 11.24 3.72 11.49
C PRO A 110 10.11 3.01 10.76
N ALA A 111 9.86 1.76 11.11
CA ALA A 111 8.80 0.97 10.52
C ALA A 111 7.88 0.40 11.61
N MET A 112 6.57 0.40 11.36
CA MET A 112 5.56 -0.16 12.25
C MET A 112 4.78 -1.24 11.49
N CYS A 113 4.63 -2.42 12.10
CA CYS A 113 3.80 -3.50 11.56
C CYS A 113 2.47 -3.56 12.30
N ASP A 114 1.38 -3.44 11.56
CA ASP A 114 0.03 -3.52 12.13
C ASP A 114 -0.25 -4.91 12.76
N GLY A 115 0.38 -5.96 12.25
CA GLY A 115 0.30 -7.29 12.87
C GLY A 115 0.88 -7.34 14.29
N VAL A 116 1.96 -6.59 14.55
CA VAL A 116 2.58 -6.52 15.89
C VAL A 116 1.81 -5.59 16.83
N THR A 117 1.28 -4.49 16.29
CA THR A 117 0.58 -3.46 17.10
C THR A 117 -0.92 -3.68 17.22
N GLN A 118 -1.44 -4.77 16.66
CA GLN A 118 -2.87 -5.09 16.63
C GLN A 118 -3.50 -5.07 18.03
N GLY A 119 -4.52 -4.24 18.22
CA GLY A 119 -5.21 -4.09 19.51
C GLY A 119 -4.43 -3.32 20.59
N GLN A 120 -3.24 -2.80 20.28
CA GLN A 120 -2.46 -1.97 21.19
C GLN A 120 -2.73 -0.48 20.95
N THR A 121 -2.63 0.35 21.99
CA THR A 121 -2.77 1.81 21.86
C THR A 121 -1.76 2.45 20.92
N GLY A 122 -0.57 1.87 20.78
CA GLY A 122 0.43 2.30 19.80
C GLY A 122 -0.03 2.21 18.34
N MET A 123 -1.08 1.42 18.05
CA MET A 123 -1.68 1.32 16.72
C MET A 123 -2.21 2.67 16.20
N GLU A 124 -2.57 3.59 17.07
CA GLU A 124 -2.99 4.95 16.70
C GLU A 124 -1.88 5.75 15.98
N LEU A 125 -0.62 5.35 16.11
CA LEU A 125 0.51 5.97 15.42
C LEU A 125 0.78 5.36 14.04
N SER A 126 0.16 4.25 13.72
CA SER A 126 0.49 3.44 12.55
C SER A 126 0.31 4.22 11.24
N LEU A 127 -0.81 4.91 11.02
CA LEU A 127 -1.01 5.70 9.80
C LEU A 127 -0.03 6.87 9.71
N PHE A 128 0.20 7.57 10.81
CA PHE A 128 1.16 8.68 10.87
C PHE A 128 2.60 8.24 10.63
N SER A 129 2.95 6.97 10.89
CA SER A 129 4.29 6.44 10.61
C SER A 129 4.64 6.54 9.11
N ARG A 130 3.66 6.52 8.19
CA ARG A 130 3.86 6.78 6.76
C ARG A 130 4.49 8.15 6.54
N ASP A 131 3.93 9.16 7.16
CA ASP A 131 4.36 10.54 6.99
C ASP A 131 5.68 10.80 7.72
N VAL A 132 5.91 10.14 8.88
CA VAL A 132 7.21 10.15 9.56
C VAL A 132 8.30 9.50 8.71
N ILE A 133 8.00 8.40 8.02
CA ILE A 133 8.93 7.76 7.08
C ILE A 133 9.27 8.72 5.94
N ALA A 134 8.27 9.43 5.41
CA ALA A 134 8.51 10.44 4.39
C ALA A 134 9.42 11.57 4.89
N LEU A 135 9.16 12.09 6.09
CA LEU A 135 10.00 13.13 6.72
C LEU A 135 11.43 12.62 7.00
N SER A 136 11.57 11.39 7.54
CA SER A 136 12.89 10.80 7.82
C SER A 136 13.71 10.61 6.55
N THR A 137 13.07 10.13 5.48
CA THR A 137 13.70 9.98 4.16
C THR A 137 14.12 11.36 3.60
N ALA A 138 13.26 12.37 3.75
CA ALA A 138 13.59 13.73 3.31
C ALA A 138 14.79 14.29 4.06
N VAL A 139 14.91 14.06 5.38
CA VAL A 139 16.09 14.44 6.18
C VAL A 139 17.35 13.77 5.62
N ALA A 140 17.32 12.49 5.33
CA ALA A 140 18.46 11.77 4.76
C ALA A 140 18.88 12.34 3.40
N MET A 141 17.91 12.57 2.51
CA MET A 141 18.16 13.06 1.15
C MET A 141 18.57 14.54 1.10
N SER A 142 18.21 15.34 2.12
CA SER A 142 18.57 16.79 2.16
C SER A 142 20.07 17.07 2.40
N HIS A 143 20.89 16.04 2.62
CA HIS A 143 22.36 16.20 2.57
C HIS A 143 22.88 16.57 1.17
N GLN A 144 22.11 16.28 0.11
CA GLN A 144 22.40 16.66 -1.27
C GLN A 144 23.74 16.12 -1.82
N VAL A 145 24.16 14.95 -1.34
CA VAL A 145 25.38 14.25 -1.80
C VAL A 145 25.08 13.07 -2.73
N PHE A 146 23.80 12.82 -3.02
CA PHE A 146 23.35 11.62 -3.73
C PHE A 146 22.89 11.92 -5.15
N ASP A 147 23.15 10.99 -6.06
CA ASP A 147 22.78 11.03 -7.47
C ASP A 147 21.54 10.15 -7.78
N GLY A 148 21.11 9.33 -6.82
CA GLY A 148 19.94 8.44 -6.94
C GLY A 148 19.63 7.73 -5.63
N MET A 149 18.54 6.96 -5.58
CA MET A 149 18.03 6.30 -4.39
C MET A 149 17.72 4.83 -4.62
N LEU A 150 18.10 3.97 -3.66
CA LEU A 150 17.60 2.61 -3.47
C LEU A 150 16.70 2.58 -2.23
N LEU A 151 15.44 2.20 -2.41
CA LEU A 151 14.40 2.25 -1.40
C LEU A 151 14.05 0.84 -0.94
N LEU A 152 14.43 0.51 0.30
CA LEU A 152 14.26 -0.81 0.91
C LEU A 152 13.10 -0.77 1.89
N GLY A 153 11.91 -1.12 1.43
CA GLY A 153 10.71 -1.16 2.24
C GLY A 153 9.62 -1.96 1.57
N ILE A 154 8.76 -2.58 2.37
CA ILE A 154 7.70 -3.44 1.88
C ILE A 154 6.35 -3.05 2.48
N CYS A 155 6.18 -3.08 3.79
CA CYS A 155 4.91 -3.14 4.49
C CYS A 155 4.02 -1.89 4.29
N ASP A 156 2.84 -1.92 4.89
CA ASP A 156 1.66 -1.07 4.66
C ASP A 156 1.99 0.44 4.47
N LYS A 157 2.58 1.08 5.47
CA LYS A 157 2.91 2.52 5.44
C LYS A 157 4.30 2.83 4.88
N ILE A 158 5.17 1.82 4.80
CA ILE A 158 6.59 2.01 4.51
C ILE A 158 6.80 2.38 3.03
N VAL A 159 6.25 1.59 2.12
CA VAL A 159 6.35 1.85 0.67
C VAL A 159 5.74 3.21 0.31
N PRO A 160 4.50 3.53 0.73
CA PRO A 160 3.94 4.84 0.46
C PRO A 160 4.78 5.99 1.04
N GLY A 161 5.27 5.86 2.28
CA GLY A 161 6.11 6.88 2.91
C GLY A 161 7.42 7.13 2.17
N LEU A 162 8.12 6.06 1.76
CA LEU A 162 9.32 6.14 0.96
C LEU A 162 9.06 6.78 -0.41
N LEU A 163 7.99 6.36 -1.10
CA LEU A 163 7.64 6.93 -2.41
C LEU A 163 7.24 8.39 -2.32
N MET A 164 6.47 8.77 -1.30
CA MET A 164 6.09 10.17 -1.03
C MET A 164 7.31 11.07 -0.89
N ALA A 165 8.31 10.64 -0.11
CA ALA A 165 9.56 11.39 0.01
C ALA A 165 10.35 11.41 -1.30
N ALA A 166 10.52 10.27 -1.95
CA ALA A 166 11.27 10.17 -3.20
C ALA A 166 10.70 11.10 -4.29
N LEU A 167 9.37 11.24 -4.36
CA LEU A 167 8.71 12.16 -5.26
C LEU A 167 9.06 13.63 -4.98
N ARG A 168 9.33 14.01 -3.72
CA ARG A 168 9.80 15.38 -3.41
C ARG A 168 11.27 15.62 -3.83
N PHE A 169 12.01 14.54 -4.10
CA PHE A 169 13.31 14.54 -4.78
C PHE A 169 13.18 14.00 -6.20
N GLY A 170 12.08 14.30 -6.87
CA GLY A 170 11.70 13.76 -8.17
C GLY A 170 12.67 14.03 -9.33
N HIS A 171 13.68 14.88 -9.13
CA HIS A 171 14.79 15.11 -10.05
C HIS A 171 15.85 13.99 -10.02
N LEU A 172 15.82 13.12 -9.01
CA LEU A 172 16.67 11.94 -8.87
C LEU A 172 15.94 10.67 -9.30
N PRO A 173 16.64 9.66 -9.82
CA PRO A 173 16.10 8.33 -10.00
C PRO A 173 15.91 7.63 -8.67
N ALA A 174 14.90 6.77 -8.59
CA ALA A 174 14.66 5.90 -7.45
C ALA A 174 14.27 4.50 -7.92
N VAL A 175 14.80 3.47 -7.25
CA VAL A 175 14.48 2.07 -7.49
C VAL A 175 14.08 1.41 -6.19
N PHE A 176 12.91 0.79 -6.15
CA PHE A 176 12.48 -0.04 -5.02
C PHE A 176 13.15 -1.41 -5.07
N VAL A 177 13.57 -1.89 -3.91
CA VAL A 177 14.22 -3.20 -3.75
C VAL A 177 13.40 -4.06 -2.80
N PRO A 178 12.52 -4.93 -3.31
CA PRO A 178 11.69 -5.78 -2.48
C PRO A 178 12.47 -6.92 -1.82
N ALA A 179 12.04 -7.35 -0.63
CA ALA A 179 12.56 -8.55 0.02
C ALA A 179 11.69 -9.80 -0.23
N GLY A 180 10.44 -9.61 -0.61
CA GLY A 180 9.51 -10.68 -0.97
C GLY A 180 8.75 -11.30 0.22
N PRO A 181 7.80 -12.19 -0.07
CA PRO A 181 7.01 -12.91 0.93
C PRO A 181 7.82 -14.05 1.57
N MET A 182 7.45 -14.42 2.80
CA MET A 182 7.91 -15.68 3.38
C MET A 182 7.36 -16.87 2.57
N PRO A 183 8.00 -18.05 2.62
CA PRO A 183 7.42 -19.27 2.08
C PRO A 183 6.05 -19.58 2.69
N SER A 184 5.23 -20.39 2.01
CA SER A 184 3.91 -20.77 2.51
C SER A 184 4.03 -21.59 3.80
N GLY A 185 3.23 -21.22 4.81
CA GLY A 185 3.04 -21.96 6.06
C GLY A 185 1.69 -22.71 6.04
N ILE A 186 1.01 -22.77 7.18
CA ILE A 186 -0.38 -23.28 7.22
C ILE A 186 -1.29 -22.39 6.36
N SER A 187 -2.38 -22.98 5.86
CA SER A 187 -3.30 -22.24 5.01
C SER A 187 -3.95 -21.06 5.76
N ASN A 188 -4.18 -19.96 5.03
CA ASN A 188 -4.86 -18.79 5.61
C ASN A 188 -6.29 -19.13 6.09
N ASN A 189 -6.94 -20.11 5.48
CA ASN A 189 -8.26 -20.58 5.91
C ASN A 189 -8.20 -21.32 7.24
N ASP A 190 -7.21 -22.19 7.45
CA ASP A 190 -7.07 -22.92 8.71
C ASP A 190 -6.73 -21.96 9.86
N LYS A 191 -5.84 -21.00 9.61
CA LYS A 191 -5.59 -19.90 10.55
C LYS A 191 -6.86 -19.11 10.88
N ALA A 192 -7.68 -18.77 9.88
CA ALA A 192 -8.93 -18.05 10.08
C ALA A 192 -9.92 -18.84 10.95
N LYS A 193 -10.04 -20.17 10.75
CA LYS A 193 -10.88 -21.03 11.58
C LYS A 193 -10.45 -21.01 13.05
N VAL A 194 -9.15 -21.11 13.33
CA VAL A 194 -8.64 -21.05 14.71
C VAL A 194 -8.92 -19.69 15.35
N ARG A 195 -8.79 -18.58 14.60
CA ARG A 195 -9.18 -17.23 15.07
C ARG A 195 -10.66 -17.11 15.38
N GLN A 196 -11.53 -17.70 14.56
CA GLN A 196 -12.97 -17.73 14.77
C GLN A 196 -13.32 -18.57 16.02
N ALA A 197 -12.75 -19.77 16.16
CA ALA A 197 -12.93 -20.63 17.33
C ALA A 197 -12.42 -19.95 18.62
N TYR A 198 -11.30 -19.23 18.55
CA TYR A 198 -10.81 -18.42 19.68
C TYR A 198 -11.78 -17.28 20.03
N ALA A 199 -12.31 -16.57 19.04
CA ALA A 199 -13.30 -15.52 19.26
C ALA A 199 -14.61 -16.06 19.88
N ALA A 200 -14.99 -17.29 19.53
CA ALA A 200 -16.13 -18.00 20.10
C ALA A 200 -15.84 -18.60 21.50
N GLY A 201 -14.58 -18.59 21.96
CA GLY A 201 -14.18 -19.19 23.24
C GLY A 201 -14.03 -20.73 23.21
N GLU A 202 -13.98 -21.34 22.04
CA GLU A 202 -13.87 -22.78 21.82
C GLU A 202 -12.43 -23.30 21.96
N VAL A 203 -11.42 -22.43 21.68
CA VAL A 203 -10.00 -22.75 21.81
C VAL A 203 -9.28 -21.75 22.69
N GLY A 204 -8.15 -22.16 23.29
CA GLY A 204 -7.34 -21.34 24.18
C GLY A 204 -6.27 -20.51 23.44
N ARG A 205 -5.60 -19.63 24.21
CA ARG A 205 -4.53 -18.76 23.72
C ARG A 205 -3.35 -19.54 23.13
N ASP A 206 -2.99 -20.68 23.73
CA ASP A 206 -1.82 -21.46 23.28
C ASP A 206 -2.05 -22.07 21.90
N GLU A 207 -3.26 -22.56 21.62
CA GLU A 207 -3.65 -23.10 20.32
C GLU A 207 -3.67 -21.98 19.25
N LEU A 208 -4.22 -20.81 19.60
CA LEU A 208 -4.17 -19.65 18.71
C LEU A 208 -2.73 -19.27 18.42
N LEU A 209 -1.86 -19.16 19.43
CA LEU A 209 -0.46 -18.79 19.24
C LEU A 209 0.29 -19.80 18.37
N HIS A 210 0.05 -21.10 18.59
CA HIS A 210 0.64 -22.17 17.77
C HIS A 210 0.25 -22.02 16.29
N SER A 211 -1.03 -21.78 16.01
CA SER A 211 -1.54 -21.55 14.66
C SER A 211 -0.93 -20.29 14.02
N GLU A 212 -0.84 -19.19 14.77
CA GLU A 212 -0.21 -17.96 14.28
C GLU A 212 1.27 -18.16 13.97
N MET A 213 2.03 -18.83 14.83
CA MET A 213 3.45 -19.14 14.60
C MET A 213 3.68 -20.06 13.40
N ALA A 214 2.78 -21.00 13.13
CA ALA A 214 2.83 -21.86 11.95
C ALA A 214 2.51 -21.12 10.65
N SER A 215 1.84 -19.97 10.74
CA SER A 215 1.55 -19.09 9.60
C SER A 215 2.62 -18.02 9.39
N TYR A 216 3.18 -17.46 10.48
CA TYR A 216 4.24 -16.43 10.44
C TYR A 216 5.54 -17.03 10.95
N HIS A 217 6.15 -17.90 10.14
CA HIS A 217 7.21 -18.83 10.59
C HIS A 217 8.63 -18.41 10.18
N SER A 218 8.80 -17.36 9.36
CA SER A 218 10.10 -16.94 8.86
C SER A 218 10.15 -15.47 8.45
N ALA A 219 11.33 -15.00 8.07
CA ALA A 219 11.50 -13.67 7.50
C ALA A 219 10.86 -13.56 6.13
N GLY A 220 10.26 -12.41 5.84
CA GLY A 220 9.49 -12.10 4.64
C GLY A 220 8.13 -11.50 4.97
N THR A 221 7.39 -11.02 3.97
CA THR A 221 6.02 -10.54 4.18
C THR A 221 5.07 -11.69 4.51
N CYS A 222 3.95 -11.36 5.15
CA CYS A 222 2.83 -12.29 5.30
C CYS A 222 2.40 -12.82 3.94
N THR A 223 1.92 -14.07 3.89
CA THR A 223 1.56 -14.73 2.62
C THR A 223 0.17 -14.38 2.10
N PHE A 224 -0.71 -13.77 2.91
CA PHE A 224 -1.99 -13.26 2.43
C PHE A 224 -1.82 -11.99 1.59
N TYR A 225 -2.80 -11.68 0.74
CA TYR A 225 -2.78 -10.51 -0.14
C TYR A 225 -3.34 -9.27 0.59
N GLY A 226 -2.59 -8.80 1.57
CA GLY A 226 -2.82 -7.55 2.29
C GLY A 226 -2.05 -6.38 1.69
N THR A 227 -1.92 -5.29 2.47
CA THR A 227 -1.29 -4.05 1.99
C THR A 227 0.20 -4.23 1.68
N ALA A 228 0.92 -5.09 2.41
CA ALA A 228 2.32 -5.37 2.14
C ALA A 228 2.54 -5.93 0.72
N ASN A 229 1.81 -6.96 0.33
CA ASN A 229 1.92 -7.58 -0.99
C ASN A 229 1.30 -6.71 -2.10
N SER A 230 0.19 -6.01 -1.85
CA SER A 230 -0.35 -5.09 -2.84
C SER A 230 0.55 -3.86 -3.05
N ASN A 231 1.32 -3.41 -2.07
CA ASN A 231 2.38 -2.42 -2.29
C ASN A 231 3.45 -2.92 -3.28
N GLN A 232 3.88 -4.18 -3.15
CA GLN A 232 4.85 -4.77 -4.08
C GLN A 232 4.30 -4.79 -5.51
N MET A 233 3.05 -5.22 -5.67
CA MET A 233 2.34 -5.19 -6.95
C MET A 233 2.29 -3.77 -7.53
N LEU A 234 1.95 -2.76 -6.69
CA LEU A 234 1.89 -1.37 -7.12
C LEU A 234 3.25 -0.87 -7.63
N MET A 235 4.34 -1.13 -6.90
CA MET A 235 5.67 -0.70 -7.33
C MET A 235 6.09 -1.35 -8.64
N GLU A 236 5.73 -2.60 -8.87
CA GLU A 236 6.06 -3.30 -10.10
C GLU A 236 5.21 -2.81 -11.29
N ILE A 237 3.88 -2.68 -11.12
CA ILE A 237 3.00 -2.21 -12.22
C ILE A 237 3.25 -0.73 -12.57
N MET A 238 3.74 0.06 -11.60
CA MET A 238 4.20 1.43 -11.83
C MET A 238 5.60 1.51 -12.47
N GLY A 239 6.27 0.37 -12.64
CA GLY A 239 7.61 0.34 -13.23
C GLY A 239 8.71 0.89 -12.33
N LEU A 240 8.57 0.85 -11.00
CA LEU A 240 9.49 1.43 -10.01
C LEU A 240 10.41 0.39 -9.34
N GLN A 241 10.29 -0.87 -9.71
CA GLN A 241 11.18 -1.97 -9.31
C GLN A 241 11.42 -2.91 -10.48
N LEU A 242 12.37 -3.85 -10.34
CA LEU A 242 12.70 -4.77 -11.42
C LEU A 242 11.53 -5.72 -11.76
N PRO A 243 11.33 -6.04 -13.04
CA PRO A 243 10.28 -6.96 -13.49
C PRO A 243 10.37 -8.32 -12.79
N GLY A 244 9.23 -8.81 -12.29
CA GLY A 244 9.08 -10.10 -11.62
C GLY A 244 9.72 -10.19 -10.24
N SER A 245 10.16 -9.06 -9.66
CA SER A 245 10.88 -9.07 -8.38
C SER A 245 9.98 -9.09 -7.14
N SER A 246 8.69 -8.79 -7.27
CA SER A 246 7.76 -8.59 -6.14
C SER A 246 7.68 -9.79 -5.19
N PHE A 247 7.46 -10.99 -5.75
CA PHE A 247 7.05 -12.15 -4.96
C PHE A 247 8.09 -13.29 -4.95
N ILE A 248 9.34 -12.97 -5.21
CA ILE A 248 10.46 -13.90 -4.98
C ILE A 248 10.76 -13.94 -3.48
N ASN A 249 10.82 -15.14 -2.88
CA ASN A 249 11.08 -15.28 -1.46
C ASN A 249 12.48 -14.76 -1.05
N PRO A 250 12.70 -14.35 0.21
CA PRO A 250 14.00 -13.82 0.66
C PRO A 250 15.18 -14.77 0.48
N ASN A 251 14.94 -16.07 0.60
CA ASN A 251 15.99 -17.11 0.48
C ASN A 251 16.02 -17.78 -0.89
N ASP A 252 15.25 -17.31 -1.85
CA ASP A 252 15.28 -17.83 -3.23
C ASP A 252 16.61 -17.44 -3.90
N PRO A 253 17.23 -18.36 -4.67
CA PRO A 253 18.46 -18.07 -5.41
C PRO A 253 18.40 -16.83 -6.32
N LEU A 254 17.23 -16.45 -6.81
CA LEU A 254 17.00 -15.23 -7.62
C LEU A 254 17.13 -13.94 -6.81
N ARG A 255 16.90 -13.98 -5.50
CA ARG A 255 16.76 -12.75 -4.70
C ARG A 255 18.03 -11.91 -4.68
N ALA A 256 19.19 -12.51 -4.44
CA ALA A 256 20.45 -11.79 -4.39
C ALA A 256 20.88 -11.22 -5.77
N PRO A 257 20.76 -11.95 -6.91
CA PRO A 257 20.98 -11.38 -8.24
C PRO A 257 20.03 -10.23 -8.59
N LEU A 258 18.75 -10.31 -8.22
CA LEU A 258 17.79 -9.22 -8.42
C LEU A 258 18.16 -7.98 -7.59
N THR A 259 18.60 -8.17 -6.35
CA THR A 259 19.06 -7.08 -5.48
C THR A 259 20.28 -6.38 -6.10
N ALA A 260 21.26 -7.15 -6.60
CA ALA A 260 22.43 -6.59 -7.28
C ALA A 260 22.07 -5.85 -8.58
N ALA A 261 21.17 -6.40 -9.38
CA ALA A 261 20.70 -5.78 -10.62
C ALA A 261 19.95 -4.46 -10.36
N ALA A 262 19.20 -4.34 -9.24
CA ALA A 262 18.57 -3.08 -8.85
C ALA A 262 19.61 -1.98 -8.55
N ALA A 263 20.73 -2.34 -7.89
CA ALA A 263 21.82 -1.42 -7.63
C ALA A 263 22.52 -0.96 -8.92
N GLN A 264 22.77 -1.88 -9.84
CA GLN A 264 23.28 -1.54 -11.16
C GLN A 264 22.30 -0.61 -11.90
N ARG A 265 21.03 -0.96 -11.95
CA ARG A 265 20.03 -0.19 -12.72
C ARG A 265 19.88 1.24 -12.21
N VAL A 266 19.83 1.48 -10.91
CA VAL A 266 19.72 2.86 -10.39
C VAL A 266 20.91 3.72 -10.82
N SER A 267 22.12 3.17 -10.88
CA SER A 267 23.32 3.93 -11.32
C SER A 267 23.26 4.32 -12.80
N GLU A 268 22.67 3.49 -13.64
CA GLU A 268 22.44 3.76 -15.07
C GLU A 268 21.38 4.85 -15.31
N LEU A 269 20.50 5.08 -14.35
CA LEU A 269 19.40 6.08 -14.43
C LEU A 269 19.79 7.47 -13.92
N THR A 270 20.99 7.65 -13.36
CA THR A 270 21.42 8.95 -12.81
C THR A 270 21.74 9.97 -13.91
N ALA A 271 21.77 11.25 -13.55
CA ALA A 271 22.15 12.34 -14.47
C ALA A 271 23.61 12.21 -14.97
N LEU A 272 24.41 11.32 -14.39
CA LEU A 272 25.78 11.00 -14.78
C LEU A 272 25.86 9.93 -15.89
N ALA A 273 24.72 9.31 -16.25
CA ALA A 273 24.63 8.22 -17.21
C ALA A 273 23.70 8.59 -18.39
N PRO A 274 23.85 7.89 -19.56
CA PRO A 274 23.04 8.20 -20.76
C PRO A 274 21.53 7.94 -20.58
N ASP A 275 21.15 6.97 -19.76
CA ASP A 275 19.75 6.54 -19.56
C ASP A 275 19.03 7.38 -18.50
N PHE A 276 19.46 8.61 -18.27
CA PHE A 276 18.89 9.45 -17.22
C PHE A 276 17.36 9.43 -17.19
N MET A 277 16.81 9.00 -16.05
CA MET A 277 15.38 8.87 -15.87
C MET A 277 14.97 9.28 -14.44
N PRO A 278 14.63 10.57 -14.23
CA PRO A 278 14.23 11.05 -12.91
C PRO A 278 12.83 10.54 -12.53
N LEU A 279 12.64 10.25 -11.24
CA LEU A 279 11.40 9.67 -10.71
C LEU A 279 10.16 10.53 -11.03
N GLY A 280 10.28 11.85 -10.98
CA GLY A 280 9.18 12.77 -11.27
C GLY A 280 8.63 12.68 -12.69
N GLN A 281 9.40 12.12 -13.63
CA GLN A 281 8.97 11.82 -15.00
C GLN A 281 8.41 10.40 -15.15
N MET A 282 8.77 9.46 -14.25
CA MET A 282 8.23 8.10 -14.28
C MET A 282 6.82 8.03 -13.68
N VAL A 283 6.57 8.81 -12.61
CA VAL A 283 5.25 8.84 -11.95
C VAL A 283 4.42 9.98 -12.55
N ASP A 284 3.54 9.62 -13.47
CA ASP A 284 2.54 10.50 -14.08
C ASP A 284 1.11 9.97 -13.85
N GLU A 285 0.11 10.61 -14.42
CA GLU A 285 -1.29 10.23 -14.28
C GLU A 285 -1.55 8.82 -14.82
N ARG A 286 -0.88 8.41 -15.91
CA ARG A 286 -1.01 7.09 -16.54
C ARG A 286 -0.46 5.99 -15.62
N THR A 287 0.68 6.26 -15.00
CA THR A 287 1.33 5.35 -14.05
C THR A 287 0.44 5.12 -12.82
N LEU A 288 -0.21 6.17 -12.30
CA LEU A 288 -1.13 6.06 -11.17
C LEU A 288 -2.44 5.37 -11.57
N VAL A 289 -2.93 5.57 -12.79
CA VAL A 289 -4.08 4.80 -13.33
C VAL A 289 -3.72 3.32 -13.45
N ASN A 290 -2.54 2.98 -13.96
CA ASN A 290 -2.05 1.59 -13.98
C ASN A 290 -2.02 0.97 -12.57
N ALA A 291 -1.59 1.75 -11.56
CA ALA A 291 -1.61 1.30 -10.16
C ALA A 291 -3.04 1.01 -9.67
N MET A 292 -4.01 1.87 -9.96
CA MET A 292 -5.42 1.66 -9.63
C MET A 292 -5.99 0.43 -10.34
N VAL A 293 -5.68 0.24 -11.62
CA VAL A 293 -6.08 -0.96 -12.38
C VAL A 293 -5.51 -2.23 -11.75
N GLY A 294 -4.22 -2.26 -11.44
CA GLY A 294 -3.61 -3.40 -10.77
C GLY A 294 -4.24 -3.71 -9.42
N LEU A 295 -4.52 -2.67 -8.64
CA LEU A 295 -5.20 -2.80 -7.34
C LEU A 295 -6.59 -3.45 -7.47
N LEU A 296 -7.39 -3.01 -8.45
CA LEU A 296 -8.73 -3.50 -8.72
C LEU A 296 -8.72 -4.92 -9.28
N ALA A 297 -7.85 -5.19 -10.25
CA ALA A 297 -7.74 -6.51 -10.89
C ALA A 297 -7.24 -7.59 -9.93
N THR A 298 -6.51 -7.22 -8.89
CA THR A 298 -6.00 -8.16 -7.89
C THR A 298 -6.85 -8.21 -6.62
N GLY A 299 -7.88 -7.37 -6.48
CA GLY A 299 -8.64 -7.25 -5.25
C GLY A 299 -7.75 -6.90 -4.06
N GLY A 300 -6.82 -5.97 -4.26
CA GLY A 300 -5.82 -5.57 -3.27
C GLY A 300 -6.41 -4.86 -2.05
N SER A 301 -5.53 -4.32 -1.21
CA SER A 301 -5.93 -3.68 0.04
C SER A 301 -6.67 -2.36 -0.18
N THR A 302 -7.77 -2.18 0.56
CA THR A 302 -8.50 -0.90 0.60
C THR A 302 -7.67 0.26 1.16
N ASN A 303 -6.60 0.00 1.91
CA ASN A 303 -5.72 1.06 2.41
C ASN A 303 -5.10 1.91 1.28
N HIS A 304 -5.03 1.36 0.06
CA HIS A 304 -4.56 2.13 -1.10
C HIS A 304 -5.54 3.21 -1.56
N SER A 305 -6.81 3.16 -1.17
CA SER A 305 -7.72 4.31 -1.37
C SER A 305 -7.31 5.55 -0.56
N ILE A 306 -6.46 5.36 0.46
CA ILE A 306 -5.82 6.45 1.21
C ILE A 306 -4.41 6.73 0.66
N HIS A 307 -3.63 5.67 0.39
CA HIS A 307 -2.22 5.83 0.02
C HIS A 307 -2.01 6.38 -1.39
N LEU A 308 -2.82 5.96 -2.38
CA LEU A 308 -2.69 6.47 -3.76
C LEU A 308 -3.00 7.97 -3.88
N PRO A 309 -4.08 8.51 -3.25
CA PRO A 309 -4.27 9.96 -3.19
C PRO A 309 -3.11 10.70 -2.50
N ALA A 310 -2.53 10.13 -1.44
CA ALA A 310 -1.37 10.71 -0.76
C ALA A 310 -0.13 10.75 -1.66
N ILE A 311 0.18 9.65 -2.34
CA ILE A 311 1.29 9.54 -3.30
C ILE A 311 1.08 10.51 -4.46
N GLY A 312 -0.12 10.54 -5.03
CA GLY A 312 -0.46 11.44 -6.13
C GLY A 312 -0.20 12.90 -5.77
N ARG A 313 -0.64 13.35 -4.60
CA ARG A 313 -0.42 14.72 -4.11
C ARG A 313 1.07 15.09 -4.05
N MET A 314 1.95 14.16 -3.66
CA MET A 314 3.40 14.41 -3.63
C MET A 314 4.01 14.60 -5.03
N ALA A 315 3.35 14.08 -6.07
CA ALA A 315 3.70 14.31 -7.47
C ALA A 315 2.86 15.43 -8.13
N GLY A 316 2.06 16.17 -7.36
CA GLY A 316 1.14 17.17 -7.87
C GLY A 316 -0.06 16.62 -8.63
N ILE A 317 -0.41 15.34 -8.42
CA ILE A 317 -1.51 14.64 -9.09
C ILE A 317 -2.64 14.41 -8.09
N LEU A 318 -3.84 14.84 -8.44
CA LEU A 318 -5.03 14.77 -7.58
C LEU A 318 -5.93 13.61 -8.01
N ILE A 319 -5.92 12.53 -7.23
CA ILE A 319 -6.80 11.37 -7.42
C ILE A 319 -8.05 11.57 -6.56
N ASP A 320 -9.21 11.22 -7.10
CA ASP A 320 -10.49 11.13 -6.38
C ASP A 320 -10.96 9.68 -6.30
N TRP A 321 -11.70 9.31 -5.26
CA TRP A 321 -12.27 7.96 -5.14
C TRP A 321 -13.23 7.60 -6.27
N GLN A 322 -13.86 8.60 -6.92
CA GLN A 322 -14.67 8.36 -8.10
C GLN A 322 -13.85 7.82 -9.28
N ASP A 323 -12.57 8.21 -9.38
CA ASP A 323 -11.67 7.68 -10.42
C ASP A 323 -11.47 6.16 -10.24
N MET A 324 -11.31 5.71 -8.98
CA MET A 324 -11.20 4.28 -8.67
C MET A 324 -12.52 3.54 -8.87
N ALA A 325 -13.65 4.17 -8.54
CA ALA A 325 -14.98 3.59 -8.72
C ALA A 325 -15.29 3.35 -10.19
N ASP A 326 -15.06 4.35 -11.05
CA ASP A 326 -15.31 4.24 -12.49
C ASP A 326 -14.40 3.16 -13.11
N LEU A 327 -13.12 3.10 -12.72
CA LEU A 327 -12.22 2.03 -13.16
C LEU A 327 -12.69 0.65 -12.68
N SER A 328 -13.27 0.56 -11.48
CA SER A 328 -13.78 -0.71 -10.93
C SER A 328 -14.89 -1.32 -11.78
N ASP A 329 -15.67 -0.52 -12.47
CA ASP A 329 -16.77 -1.01 -13.33
C ASP A 329 -16.26 -1.72 -14.60
N VAL A 330 -15.02 -1.49 -15.01
CA VAL A 330 -14.45 -2.04 -16.26
C VAL A 330 -13.21 -2.92 -16.05
N VAL A 331 -12.58 -2.85 -14.89
CA VAL A 331 -11.40 -3.66 -14.56
C VAL A 331 -11.84 -4.98 -13.94
N PRO A 332 -11.63 -6.12 -14.60
CA PRO A 332 -12.06 -7.41 -14.07
C PRO A 332 -11.17 -7.88 -12.90
N LEU A 333 -11.75 -8.62 -11.96
CA LEU A 333 -10.99 -9.31 -10.90
C LEU A 333 -10.33 -10.57 -11.48
N LEU A 334 -9.00 -10.61 -11.50
CA LEU A 334 -8.22 -11.70 -12.11
C LEU A 334 -7.54 -12.60 -11.08
N THR A 335 -7.60 -12.30 -9.78
CA THR A 335 -6.89 -13.11 -8.78
C THR A 335 -7.81 -13.55 -7.63
N ARG A 336 -7.55 -14.76 -7.11
CA ARG A 336 -8.18 -15.33 -5.92
C ARG A 336 -7.15 -15.70 -4.86
N VAL A 337 -6.38 -14.70 -4.41
CA VAL A 337 -5.46 -14.81 -3.27
C VAL A 337 -6.19 -14.37 -2.00
N TYR A 338 -5.95 -15.03 -0.86
CA TYR A 338 -6.62 -14.70 0.40
C TYR A 338 -6.51 -13.20 0.75
N PRO A 339 -7.59 -12.48 1.09
CA PRO A 339 -8.93 -12.97 1.49
C PRO A 339 -9.90 -13.24 0.33
N ASN A 340 -9.57 -12.91 -0.93
CA ASN A 340 -10.45 -13.07 -2.10
C ASN A 340 -10.60 -14.54 -2.51
N GLY A 341 -9.70 -15.42 -2.07
CA GLY A 341 -9.68 -16.85 -2.35
C GLY A 341 -8.97 -17.62 -1.24
N LYS A 342 -8.60 -18.88 -1.52
CA LYS A 342 -7.91 -19.76 -0.57
C LYS A 342 -6.39 -19.72 -0.69
N ALA A 343 -5.89 -19.40 -1.89
CA ALA A 343 -4.48 -19.38 -2.23
C ALA A 343 -3.71 -18.27 -1.47
N ASP A 344 -2.42 -18.41 -1.38
CA ASP A 344 -1.52 -17.37 -0.89
C ASP A 344 -0.75 -16.71 -2.05
N ILE A 345 0.09 -15.73 -1.73
CA ILE A 345 0.84 -14.97 -2.75
C ILE A 345 1.91 -15.81 -3.45
N ASN A 346 2.45 -16.87 -2.80
CA ASN A 346 3.38 -17.77 -3.43
C ASN A 346 2.70 -18.61 -4.53
N ALA A 347 1.45 -19.04 -4.28
CA ALA A 347 0.64 -19.70 -5.29
C ALA A 347 0.33 -18.76 -6.47
N PHE A 348 0.06 -17.48 -6.24
CA PHE A 348 -0.08 -16.49 -7.32
C PHE A 348 1.20 -16.39 -8.16
N GLN A 349 2.37 -16.29 -7.52
CA GLN A 349 3.65 -16.24 -8.23
C GLN A 349 3.87 -17.51 -9.07
N GLN A 350 3.54 -18.68 -8.54
CA GLN A 350 3.64 -19.96 -9.25
C GLN A 350 2.63 -20.08 -10.41
N SER A 351 1.48 -19.42 -10.33
CA SER A 351 0.44 -19.44 -11.37
C SER A 351 0.77 -18.60 -12.60
N GLY A 352 1.82 -17.77 -12.55
CA GLY A 352 2.25 -16.86 -13.63
C GLY A 352 2.64 -15.47 -13.13
N GLY A 353 2.29 -15.12 -11.90
CA GLY A 353 2.72 -13.92 -11.21
C GLY A 353 2.42 -12.61 -11.90
N MET A 354 3.24 -11.61 -11.61
CA MET A 354 3.05 -10.24 -12.13
C MET A 354 3.20 -10.17 -13.66
N ALA A 355 4.13 -10.90 -14.23
CA ALA A 355 4.39 -10.83 -15.67
C ALA A 355 3.18 -11.30 -16.50
N TYR A 356 2.52 -12.39 -16.08
CA TYR A 356 1.28 -12.85 -16.69
C TYR A 356 0.14 -11.83 -16.48
N LEU A 357 -0.07 -11.38 -15.23
CA LEU A 357 -1.12 -10.42 -14.90
C LEU A 357 -1.01 -9.14 -15.73
N MET A 358 0.18 -8.54 -15.80
CA MET A 358 0.39 -7.28 -16.53
C MET A 358 0.18 -7.46 -18.03
N ARG A 359 0.61 -8.59 -18.59
CA ARG A 359 0.36 -8.91 -20.01
C ARG A 359 -1.13 -9.07 -20.30
N GLU A 360 -1.89 -9.76 -19.43
CA GLU A 360 -3.34 -9.94 -19.59
C GLU A 360 -4.07 -8.60 -19.56
N LEU A 361 -3.75 -7.74 -18.59
CA LEU A 361 -4.33 -6.41 -18.50
C LEU A 361 -3.97 -5.53 -19.69
N ALA A 362 -2.73 -5.56 -20.14
CA ALA A 362 -2.29 -4.82 -21.34
C ALA A 362 -2.99 -5.32 -22.60
N SER A 363 -3.11 -6.64 -22.79
CA SER A 363 -3.81 -7.26 -23.92
C SER A 363 -5.30 -6.92 -23.94
N ALA A 364 -5.92 -6.77 -22.77
CA ALA A 364 -7.30 -6.31 -22.62
C ALA A 364 -7.46 -4.77 -22.82
N GLY A 365 -6.37 -4.05 -23.07
CA GLY A 365 -6.37 -2.60 -23.23
C GLY A 365 -6.62 -1.83 -21.93
N LEU A 366 -6.30 -2.43 -20.79
CA LEU A 366 -6.53 -1.89 -19.44
C LEU A 366 -5.27 -1.28 -18.80
N LEU A 367 -4.15 -1.22 -19.49
CA LEU A 367 -2.93 -0.55 -19.03
C LEU A 367 -2.42 0.46 -20.05
N HIS A 368 -1.97 1.60 -19.57
CA HIS A 368 -1.10 2.47 -20.36
C HIS A 368 0.26 1.79 -20.50
N THR A 369 0.58 1.33 -21.71
CA THR A 369 1.84 0.63 -21.98
C THR A 369 2.98 1.56 -22.37
N ASP A 370 2.69 2.83 -22.63
CA ASP A 370 3.63 3.88 -23.07
C ASP A 370 4.17 4.73 -21.92
N VAL A 371 4.20 4.19 -20.70
CA VAL A 371 4.73 4.85 -19.50
C VAL A 371 6.25 4.74 -19.41
N LYS A 372 6.87 5.65 -18.66
CA LYS A 372 8.29 5.57 -18.30
C LYS A 372 8.49 4.69 -17.07
N THR A 373 9.51 3.87 -17.09
CA THR A 373 9.83 2.92 -16.02
C THR A 373 11.33 2.91 -15.73
N ILE A 374 11.74 2.25 -14.66
CA ILE A 374 13.18 2.03 -14.42
C ILE A 374 13.84 1.20 -15.53
N MET A 375 13.07 0.46 -16.33
CA MET A 375 13.59 -0.33 -17.47
C MET A 375 13.63 0.49 -18.77
N GLY A 376 13.25 1.76 -18.75
CA GLY A 376 13.15 2.64 -19.91
C GLY A 376 11.70 2.96 -20.28
N ASN A 377 11.45 3.20 -21.56
CA ASN A 377 10.11 3.49 -22.07
C ASN A 377 9.33 2.21 -22.35
N GLY A 378 8.10 2.15 -21.89
CA GLY A 378 7.18 1.04 -22.13
C GLY A 378 7.17 -0.05 -21.05
N LEU A 379 6.12 -0.88 -21.09
CA LEU A 379 5.89 -1.97 -20.12
C LEU A 379 6.33 -3.35 -20.65
N GLU A 380 6.85 -3.48 -21.86
CA GLU A 380 7.26 -4.78 -22.44
C GLU A 380 8.26 -5.55 -21.55
N PRO A 381 9.23 -4.92 -20.87
CA PRO A 381 10.10 -5.64 -19.94
C PRO A 381 9.34 -6.31 -18.79
N TYR A 382 8.18 -5.78 -18.40
CA TYR A 382 7.35 -6.28 -17.30
C TYR A 382 6.43 -7.45 -17.70
N PHE A 383 6.40 -7.82 -18.98
CA PHE A 383 5.73 -9.04 -19.47
C PHE A 383 6.68 -10.25 -19.45
N LYS A 384 7.81 -10.12 -18.77
CA LYS A 384 8.85 -11.14 -18.63
C LYS A 384 9.07 -11.47 -17.16
N GLU A 385 9.45 -12.72 -16.90
CA GLU A 385 9.80 -13.22 -15.57
C GLU A 385 11.30 -13.45 -15.43
N PRO A 386 11.91 -13.18 -14.27
CA PRO A 386 13.32 -13.42 -14.03
C PRO A 386 13.59 -14.91 -13.82
N TYR A 387 14.75 -15.35 -14.25
CA TYR A 387 15.26 -16.70 -14.00
C TYR A 387 16.80 -16.71 -13.99
N LEU A 388 17.41 -17.75 -13.42
CA LEU A 388 18.83 -18.01 -13.58
C LEU A 388 19.04 -18.89 -14.80
N ASN A 389 19.89 -18.45 -15.73
CA ASN A 389 20.26 -19.24 -16.89
C ASN A 389 21.20 -20.41 -16.51
N SER A 390 21.64 -21.21 -17.49
CA SER A 390 22.54 -22.35 -17.27
C SER A 390 23.90 -21.97 -16.64
N GLU A 391 24.29 -20.71 -16.71
CA GLU A 391 25.51 -20.16 -16.13
C GLU A 391 25.29 -19.55 -14.73
N GLY A 392 24.04 -19.63 -14.22
CA GLY A 392 23.66 -19.00 -12.94
C GLY A 392 23.51 -17.48 -13.02
N THR A 393 23.44 -16.90 -14.23
CA THR A 393 23.29 -15.46 -14.45
C THR A 393 21.82 -15.07 -14.54
N LEU A 394 21.45 -13.96 -13.89
CA LEU A 394 20.10 -13.39 -13.96
C LEU A 394 19.73 -13.03 -15.41
N SER A 395 18.62 -13.54 -15.85
CA SER A 395 18.06 -13.30 -17.20
C SER A 395 16.54 -13.19 -17.11
N TRP A 396 15.91 -12.70 -18.18
CA TRP A 396 14.45 -12.60 -18.28
C TRP A 396 13.94 -13.37 -19.48
N ARG A 397 12.85 -14.11 -19.30
CA ARG A 397 12.14 -14.84 -20.34
C ARG A 397 10.68 -14.38 -20.41
N PRO A 398 9.98 -14.55 -21.55
CA PRO A 398 8.56 -14.25 -21.62
C PRO A 398 7.77 -14.95 -20.52
N ALA A 399 6.76 -14.28 -19.97
CA ALA A 399 5.80 -14.89 -19.04
C ALA A 399 5.16 -16.14 -19.67
N VAL A 400 4.68 -17.05 -18.82
CA VAL A 400 3.90 -18.22 -19.24
C VAL A 400 2.75 -17.81 -20.17
N ALA A 401 2.49 -18.58 -21.23
CA ALA A 401 1.46 -18.27 -22.22
C ALA A 401 0.06 -18.28 -21.58
N GLU A 402 -0.19 -19.25 -20.72
CA GLU A 402 -1.44 -19.46 -19.98
C GLU A 402 -1.14 -19.53 -18.50
N SER A 403 -2.14 -19.19 -17.67
CA SER A 403 -2.03 -19.36 -16.23
C SER A 403 -1.85 -20.83 -15.87
N LEU A 404 -0.90 -21.12 -14.97
CA LEU A 404 -0.64 -22.48 -14.50
C LEU A 404 -1.65 -22.96 -13.46
N ASP A 405 -2.44 -22.04 -12.87
CA ASP A 405 -3.57 -22.35 -11.98
C ASP A 405 -4.70 -21.34 -12.17
N LEU A 406 -5.70 -21.72 -12.95
CA LEU A 406 -6.89 -20.92 -13.25
C LEU A 406 -7.79 -20.69 -12.03
N SER A 407 -7.60 -21.42 -10.93
CA SER A 407 -8.32 -21.17 -9.68
C SER A 407 -7.74 -20.01 -8.88
N VAL A 408 -6.51 -19.60 -9.18
CA VAL A 408 -5.75 -18.53 -8.49
C VAL A 408 -5.61 -17.30 -9.36
N LEU A 409 -5.28 -17.48 -10.64
CA LEU A 409 -5.01 -16.40 -11.58
C LEU A 409 -5.75 -16.66 -12.89
N ALA A 410 -6.78 -15.87 -13.17
CA ALA A 410 -7.64 -16.00 -14.34
C ALA A 410 -7.16 -15.13 -15.51
N PRO A 411 -7.43 -15.52 -16.76
CA PRO A 411 -7.22 -14.65 -17.90
C PRO A 411 -8.30 -13.55 -17.98
N ALA A 412 -7.97 -12.44 -18.62
CA ALA A 412 -8.87 -11.28 -18.70
C ALA A 412 -10.20 -11.57 -19.42
N HIS A 413 -10.23 -12.52 -20.32
CA HIS A 413 -11.46 -12.92 -21.05
C HIS A 413 -12.40 -13.83 -20.24
N ALA A 414 -11.92 -14.43 -19.13
CA ALA A 414 -12.69 -15.29 -18.24
C ALA A 414 -12.36 -14.99 -16.76
N PRO A 415 -12.64 -13.75 -16.30
CA PRO A 415 -12.27 -13.28 -14.97
C PRO A 415 -13.14 -13.93 -13.88
N PHE A 416 -12.70 -13.85 -12.61
CA PHE A 416 -13.50 -14.26 -11.46
C PHE A 416 -14.72 -13.36 -11.23
N MET A 417 -14.55 -12.05 -11.50
CA MET A 417 -15.64 -11.06 -11.53
C MET A 417 -15.40 -10.12 -12.72
N ARG A 418 -16.47 -9.64 -13.33
CA ARG A 418 -16.37 -8.71 -14.47
C ARG A 418 -16.00 -7.29 -14.06
N GLU A 419 -16.16 -6.97 -12.78
CA GLU A 419 -15.84 -5.69 -12.16
C GLU A 419 -14.76 -5.85 -11.10
N GLY A 420 -14.14 -4.74 -10.71
CA GLY A 420 -13.04 -4.70 -9.74
C GLY A 420 -13.47 -4.97 -8.31
N GLY A 421 -12.47 -5.09 -7.45
CA GLY A 421 -12.66 -5.54 -6.07
C GLY A 421 -13.17 -4.50 -5.09
N MET A 422 -13.47 -3.25 -5.52
CA MET A 422 -13.87 -2.15 -4.63
C MET A 422 -15.01 -1.32 -5.20
N LYS A 423 -15.90 -0.86 -4.32
CA LYS A 423 -16.99 0.06 -4.63
C LYS A 423 -16.88 1.34 -3.80
N LEU A 424 -17.27 2.45 -4.40
CA LEU A 424 -17.52 3.70 -3.71
C LEU A 424 -18.98 3.72 -3.27
N LEU A 425 -19.20 3.92 -1.96
CA LEU A 425 -20.53 4.13 -1.41
C LEU A 425 -20.74 5.61 -1.14
N GLN A 426 -21.95 6.10 -1.43
CA GLN A 426 -22.34 7.50 -1.24
C GLN A 426 -23.75 7.60 -0.66
N GLY A 427 -24.01 8.63 0.12
CA GLY A 427 -25.32 8.87 0.69
C GLY A 427 -25.31 9.96 1.76
N ASN A 428 -26.31 9.96 2.62
CA ASN A 428 -26.43 10.97 3.67
C ASN A 428 -25.40 10.84 4.80
N LEU A 429 -24.63 9.73 4.84
CA LEU A 429 -23.47 9.59 5.72
C LEU A 429 -22.18 10.14 5.13
N GLY A 430 -22.16 10.51 3.84
CA GLY A 430 -20.99 10.94 3.10
C GLY A 430 -20.51 9.88 2.11
N ARG A 431 -19.19 9.73 1.98
CA ARG A 431 -18.53 8.79 1.06
C ARG A 431 -17.82 7.71 1.85
N ALA A 432 -17.78 6.49 1.33
CA ALA A 432 -17.05 5.38 1.95
C ALA A 432 -16.55 4.40 0.88
N ILE A 433 -15.58 3.57 1.24
CA ILE A 433 -15.09 2.49 0.39
C ILE A 433 -15.61 1.14 0.92
N MET A 434 -16.04 0.28 0.01
CA MET A 434 -16.40 -1.10 0.30
C MET A 434 -15.55 -2.05 -0.54
N LYS A 435 -14.88 -3.01 0.10
CA LYS A 435 -14.24 -4.13 -0.59
C LYS A 435 -15.29 -5.19 -0.91
N VAL A 436 -15.46 -5.50 -2.19
CA VAL A 436 -16.45 -6.49 -2.64
C VAL A 436 -15.82 -7.80 -3.12
N SER A 437 -14.54 -7.82 -3.45
CA SER A 437 -13.83 -8.98 -4.00
C SER A 437 -13.83 -10.24 -3.11
N ALA A 438 -14.10 -10.09 -1.81
CA ALA A 438 -14.12 -11.20 -0.85
C ALA A 438 -15.49 -11.39 -0.18
N VAL A 439 -16.48 -10.55 -0.52
CA VAL A 439 -17.86 -10.63 -0.01
C VAL A 439 -18.71 -11.35 -1.04
N PRO A 440 -19.47 -12.40 -0.67
CA PRO A 440 -20.45 -13.01 -1.55
C PRO A 440 -21.47 -11.98 -2.06
N ASP A 441 -21.83 -12.06 -3.34
CA ASP A 441 -22.68 -11.09 -4.03
C ASP A 441 -24.06 -10.90 -3.34
N ASP A 442 -24.66 -11.97 -2.83
CA ASP A 442 -25.89 -11.97 -2.07
C ASP A 442 -25.82 -11.23 -0.72
N ARG A 443 -24.62 -10.83 -0.29
CA ARG A 443 -24.36 -10.08 0.94
C ARG A 443 -23.93 -8.64 0.71
N TRP A 444 -23.88 -8.16 -0.54
CA TRP A 444 -23.50 -6.78 -0.83
C TRP A 444 -24.53 -5.76 -0.35
N GLN A 445 -25.76 -6.19 -0.09
CA GLN A 445 -26.82 -5.35 0.46
C GLN A 445 -27.19 -5.79 1.88
N VAL A 446 -27.09 -4.85 2.81
CA VAL A 446 -27.55 -4.99 4.19
C VAL A 446 -28.40 -3.78 4.57
N GLU A 447 -29.63 -4.03 5.00
CA GLU A 447 -30.52 -3.04 5.60
C GLU A 447 -30.96 -3.57 6.96
N ALA A 448 -30.46 -2.92 8.02
CA ALA A 448 -30.70 -3.37 9.39
C ALA A 448 -30.54 -2.22 10.41
N PRO A 449 -31.06 -2.40 11.63
CA PRO A 449 -30.86 -1.43 12.70
C PRO A 449 -29.39 -1.26 13.09
N ALA A 450 -28.98 -0.04 13.36
CA ALA A 450 -27.65 0.32 13.84
C ALA A 450 -27.46 -0.04 15.31
N ARG A 451 -26.28 -0.54 15.66
CA ARG A 451 -25.74 -0.56 17.03
C ARG A 451 -24.44 0.26 17.02
N VAL A 452 -24.43 1.32 17.82
CA VAL A 452 -23.41 2.37 17.78
C VAL A 452 -22.39 2.17 18.89
N PHE A 453 -21.11 2.21 18.53
CA PHE A 453 -19.96 2.03 19.41
C PHE A 453 -18.89 3.08 19.12
N THR A 454 -18.00 3.27 20.08
CA THR A 454 -16.85 4.17 19.96
C THR A 454 -15.49 3.45 20.12
N THR A 455 -15.49 2.17 20.53
CA THR A 455 -14.28 1.36 20.68
C THR A 455 -14.51 -0.06 20.16
N GLN A 456 -13.45 -0.71 19.66
CA GLN A 456 -13.48 -2.11 19.25
C GLN A 456 -13.86 -3.04 20.43
N GLU A 457 -13.35 -2.71 21.62
CA GLU A 457 -13.63 -3.51 22.84
C GLU A 457 -15.12 -3.53 23.17
N ALA A 458 -15.81 -2.41 23.04
CA ALA A 458 -17.27 -2.35 23.27
C ALA A 458 -18.04 -3.25 22.28
N VAL A 459 -17.64 -3.28 21.00
CA VAL A 459 -18.22 -4.19 19.99
C VAL A 459 -17.99 -5.65 20.38
N LEU A 460 -16.77 -6.01 20.76
CA LEU A 460 -16.42 -7.38 21.14
C LEU A 460 -17.14 -7.82 22.43
N ASN A 461 -17.35 -6.93 23.37
CA ASN A 461 -18.13 -7.21 24.58
C ASN A 461 -19.61 -7.44 24.26
N ALA A 462 -20.21 -6.57 23.42
CA ALA A 462 -21.58 -6.77 22.95
C ALA A 462 -21.75 -8.10 22.18
N TYR A 463 -20.76 -8.49 21.37
CA TYR A 463 -20.75 -9.80 20.71
C TYR A 463 -20.73 -10.95 21.73
N ARG A 464 -19.82 -10.93 22.72
CA ARG A 464 -19.70 -11.98 23.74
C ARG A 464 -20.96 -12.11 24.59
N ASN A 465 -21.64 -10.99 24.85
CA ASN A 465 -22.90 -10.94 25.60
C ASN A 465 -24.12 -11.39 24.77
N GLY A 466 -23.95 -11.69 23.47
CA GLY A 466 -25.04 -12.06 22.58
C GLY A 466 -25.94 -10.90 22.13
N GLU A 467 -25.55 -9.66 22.42
CA GLU A 467 -26.34 -8.46 22.08
C GLU A 467 -26.39 -8.17 20.57
N LEU A 468 -25.49 -8.79 19.79
CA LEU A 468 -25.39 -8.66 18.33
C LEU A 468 -25.97 -9.89 17.60
N ASN A 469 -26.64 -10.81 18.28
CA ASN A 469 -27.26 -12.01 17.69
C ASN A 469 -28.56 -11.65 16.95
N CYS A 470 -28.47 -10.77 15.97
CA CYS A 470 -29.57 -10.29 15.13
C CYS A 470 -29.03 -9.70 13.83
N ASP A 471 -29.93 -9.35 12.90
CA ASP A 471 -29.56 -8.52 11.76
C ASP A 471 -29.16 -7.13 12.27
N VAL A 472 -27.95 -6.68 11.94
CA VAL A 472 -27.37 -5.48 12.55
C VAL A 472 -26.35 -4.80 11.64
N VAL A 473 -26.39 -3.46 11.62
CA VAL A 473 -25.28 -2.62 11.13
C VAL A 473 -24.49 -2.13 12.35
N VAL A 474 -23.30 -2.68 12.54
CA VAL A 474 -22.37 -2.21 13.58
C VAL A 474 -21.77 -0.88 13.14
N VAL A 475 -22.04 0.18 13.87
CA VAL A 475 -21.50 1.51 13.61
C VAL A 475 -20.40 1.80 14.63
N LEU A 476 -19.18 1.98 14.14
CA LEU A 476 -18.03 2.28 14.99
C LEU A 476 -17.48 3.68 14.64
N LYS A 477 -17.76 4.66 15.51
CA LYS A 477 -17.42 6.06 15.33
C LYS A 477 -16.05 6.42 15.90
N TYR A 478 -15.53 7.58 15.46
CA TYR A 478 -14.30 8.20 15.97
C TYR A 478 -13.06 7.33 15.81
N GLN A 479 -12.99 6.63 14.68
CA GLN A 479 -11.84 5.82 14.27
C GLN A 479 -11.11 6.45 13.09
N GLY A 480 -11.46 7.69 12.73
CA GLY A 480 -10.88 8.41 11.61
C GLY A 480 -9.48 8.96 11.87
N PRO A 481 -8.82 9.52 10.83
CA PRO A 481 -7.45 10.00 10.94
C PRO A 481 -7.28 11.10 12.00
N LYS A 482 -8.23 12.01 12.13
CA LYS A 482 -8.19 13.13 13.10
C LYS A 482 -8.53 12.68 14.51
N ALA A 483 -9.45 11.74 14.63
CA ALA A 483 -9.88 11.21 15.91
C ALA A 483 -8.75 10.49 16.64
N ASN A 484 -8.20 9.43 16.04
CA ASN A 484 -7.20 8.58 16.70
C ASN A 484 -6.15 7.98 15.75
N GLY A 485 -5.90 8.60 14.60
CA GLY A 485 -4.90 8.12 13.65
C GLY A 485 -5.34 6.89 12.87
N MET A 486 -6.63 6.60 12.81
CA MET A 486 -7.21 5.56 11.97
C MET A 486 -6.60 4.15 12.23
N PRO A 487 -6.65 3.65 13.48
CA PRO A 487 -6.10 2.35 13.82
C PRO A 487 -6.80 1.24 13.04
N GLU A 488 -6.10 0.17 12.74
CA GLU A 488 -6.66 -0.96 12.00
C GLU A 488 -7.63 -1.79 12.88
N LEU A 489 -8.87 -1.96 12.41
CA LEU A 489 -9.98 -2.55 13.15
C LEU A 489 -10.10 -4.07 12.93
N HIS A 490 -9.01 -4.77 12.71
CA HIS A 490 -9.00 -6.19 12.33
C HIS A 490 -9.61 -7.14 13.36
N GLN A 491 -9.57 -6.80 14.65
CA GLN A 491 -10.11 -7.65 15.73
C GLN A 491 -11.62 -7.88 15.60
N LEU A 492 -12.35 -7.01 14.90
CA LEU A 492 -13.79 -7.15 14.69
C LEU A 492 -14.15 -8.26 13.69
N THR A 493 -13.26 -8.54 12.74
CA THR A 493 -13.55 -9.42 11.61
C THR A 493 -13.99 -10.83 12.03
N PRO A 494 -13.31 -11.56 12.96
CA PRO A 494 -13.74 -12.89 13.37
C PRO A 494 -15.14 -12.89 13.99
N ALA A 495 -15.43 -11.96 14.90
CA ALA A 495 -16.73 -11.87 15.57
C ALA A 495 -17.87 -11.59 14.58
N LEU A 496 -17.68 -10.63 13.67
CA LEU A 496 -18.70 -10.30 12.66
C LEU A 496 -18.88 -11.44 11.64
N THR A 497 -17.80 -12.16 11.30
CA THR A 497 -17.89 -13.35 10.44
C THR A 497 -18.70 -14.46 11.10
N ASN A 498 -18.49 -14.71 12.40
CA ASN A 498 -19.27 -15.71 13.14
C ASN A 498 -20.77 -15.39 13.14
N LEU A 499 -21.14 -14.10 13.30
CA LEU A 499 -22.54 -13.67 13.21
C LEU A 499 -23.14 -13.94 11.83
N GLN A 500 -22.38 -13.69 10.76
CA GLN A 500 -22.82 -14.01 9.40
C GLN A 500 -22.98 -15.51 9.16
N GLU A 501 -22.07 -16.32 9.69
CA GLU A 501 -22.14 -17.79 9.58
C GLU A 501 -23.30 -18.37 10.40
N ALA A 502 -23.71 -17.66 11.48
CA ALA A 502 -24.93 -17.96 12.23
C ALA A 502 -26.23 -17.59 11.49
N GLY A 503 -26.13 -16.96 10.32
CA GLY A 503 -27.26 -16.63 9.44
C GLY A 503 -27.77 -15.19 9.55
N TYR A 504 -27.13 -14.33 10.34
CA TYR A 504 -27.53 -12.92 10.46
C TYR A 504 -26.98 -12.07 9.31
N ARG A 505 -27.73 -11.04 8.92
CA ARG A 505 -27.28 -9.98 8.00
C ARG A 505 -26.50 -8.94 8.79
N VAL A 506 -25.18 -8.91 8.62
CA VAL A 506 -24.28 -8.07 9.40
C VAL A 506 -23.46 -7.20 8.47
N ALA A 507 -23.37 -5.90 8.78
CA ALA A 507 -22.45 -4.99 8.13
C ALA A 507 -21.70 -4.13 9.16
N LEU A 508 -20.56 -3.55 8.74
CA LEU A 508 -19.80 -2.57 9.51
C LEU A 508 -19.84 -1.22 8.80
N VAL A 509 -20.07 -0.14 9.54
CA VAL A 509 -19.92 1.24 9.06
C VAL A 509 -18.98 1.99 10.00
N THR A 510 -17.87 2.53 9.45
CA THR A 510 -16.85 3.21 10.27
C THR A 510 -16.07 4.25 9.47
N ASP A 511 -15.66 5.31 10.15
CA ASP A 511 -14.66 6.27 9.65
C ASP A 511 -13.20 5.76 9.79
N GLY A 512 -13.03 4.58 10.40
CA GLY A 512 -11.77 3.86 10.52
C GLY A 512 -11.42 3.02 9.29
N ARG A 513 -10.34 2.23 9.40
CA ARG A 513 -9.85 1.30 8.36
C ARG A 513 -9.82 -0.14 8.83
N LEU A 514 -9.89 -1.06 7.88
CA LEU A 514 -9.70 -2.49 8.13
C LEU A 514 -8.33 -2.95 7.59
N SER A 515 -7.91 -4.14 8.03
CA SER A 515 -6.79 -4.85 7.44
C SER A 515 -7.04 -5.16 5.95
N GLY A 516 -5.99 -5.11 5.13
CA GLY A 516 -6.06 -5.62 3.76
C GLY A 516 -6.45 -7.10 3.66
N ALA A 517 -6.30 -7.87 4.75
CA ALA A 517 -6.77 -9.25 4.86
C ALA A 517 -8.24 -9.38 5.26
N SER A 518 -8.93 -8.29 5.61
CA SER A 518 -10.37 -8.25 5.89
C SER A 518 -11.16 -8.14 4.59
N GLY A 519 -12.45 -8.46 4.62
CA GLY A 519 -13.32 -8.28 3.46
C GLY A 519 -14.37 -9.37 3.27
N LYS A 520 -14.58 -10.25 4.24
CA LYS A 520 -15.67 -11.26 4.19
C LYS A 520 -17.01 -10.70 4.68
N VAL A 521 -16.98 -9.62 5.45
CA VAL A 521 -18.16 -8.91 5.97
C VAL A 521 -18.33 -7.64 5.17
N PRO A 522 -19.55 -7.30 4.66
CA PRO A 522 -19.80 -6.01 4.03
C PRO A 522 -19.41 -4.88 4.98
N ALA A 523 -18.57 -3.96 4.51
CA ALA A 523 -18.10 -2.87 5.35
C ALA A 523 -17.94 -1.57 4.57
N ALA A 524 -18.65 -0.52 5.00
CA ALA A 524 -18.40 0.86 4.60
C ALA A 524 -17.31 1.42 5.51
N ILE A 525 -16.10 1.53 4.98
CA ILE A 525 -14.92 2.01 5.72
C ILE A 525 -14.45 3.35 5.19
N HIS A 526 -13.60 4.02 5.96
CA HIS A 526 -13.08 5.34 5.61
C HIS A 526 -14.18 6.40 5.43
N VAL A 527 -15.32 6.25 6.13
CA VAL A 527 -16.45 7.19 5.99
C VAL A 527 -15.94 8.63 6.12
N CYS A 528 -16.18 9.40 5.09
CA CYS A 528 -15.67 10.76 4.94
C CYS A 528 -16.81 11.74 4.62
N PRO A 529 -16.94 12.87 5.34
CA PRO A 529 -16.11 13.32 6.46
C PRO A 529 -16.21 12.42 7.71
N GLU A 530 -15.09 12.27 8.46
CA GLU A 530 -15.08 11.48 9.68
C GLU A 530 -15.97 12.09 10.80
N ALA A 531 -16.48 11.26 11.69
CA ALA A 531 -17.36 11.69 12.80
C ALA A 531 -16.73 12.80 13.65
N TYR A 532 -15.45 12.67 14.01
CA TYR A 532 -14.71 13.64 14.81
C TYR A 532 -14.56 15.03 14.16
N ALA A 533 -14.59 15.08 12.83
CA ALA A 533 -14.56 16.32 12.06
C ALA A 533 -15.96 16.87 11.70
N GLY A 534 -17.00 16.41 12.38
CA GLY A 534 -18.39 16.83 12.16
C GLY A 534 -19.12 16.10 11.04
N GLY A 535 -18.58 14.97 10.57
CA GLY A 535 -19.25 14.09 9.60
C GLY A 535 -20.58 13.54 10.13
N TRP A 536 -21.45 13.17 9.20
CA TRP A 536 -22.82 12.72 9.53
C TRP A 536 -22.85 11.41 10.32
N LEU A 537 -21.78 10.60 10.26
CA LEU A 537 -21.65 9.38 11.07
C LEU A 537 -21.80 9.67 12.58
N ASP A 538 -21.41 10.86 13.03
CA ASP A 538 -21.56 11.30 14.42
C ASP A 538 -23.02 11.26 14.91
N ARG A 539 -23.97 11.52 14.04
CA ARG A 539 -25.39 11.68 14.37
C ARG A 539 -26.19 10.39 14.37
N VAL A 540 -25.58 9.28 13.96
CA VAL A 540 -26.22 7.94 13.98
C VAL A 540 -26.47 7.50 15.43
N GLN A 541 -27.65 6.95 15.70
CA GLN A 541 -28.09 6.45 17.00
C GLN A 541 -28.45 4.97 16.93
N ASP A 542 -28.47 4.30 18.07
CA ASP A 542 -28.94 2.92 18.17
C ASP A 542 -30.38 2.81 17.65
N GLY A 543 -30.60 1.79 16.83
CA GLY A 543 -31.90 1.53 16.23
C GLY A 543 -32.17 2.25 14.89
N ASP A 544 -31.32 3.19 14.47
CA ASP A 544 -31.43 3.78 13.12
C ASP A 544 -31.26 2.71 12.06
N VAL A 545 -32.20 2.59 11.14
CA VAL A 545 -32.04 1.67 10.02
C VAL A 545 -31.05 2.26 9.03
N ILE A 546 -29.99 1.52 8.73
CA ILE A 546 -28.98 1.90 7.73
C ILE A 546 -29.06 0.93 6.56
N ARG A 547 -29.09 1.49 5.35
CA ARG A 547 -28.91 0.76 4.11
C ARG A 547 -27.47 0.94 3.63
N LEU A 548 -26.76 -0.19 3.54
CA LEU A 548 -25.50 -0.35 2.84
C LEU A 548 -25.78 -1.19 1.61
N ASP A 549 -25.55 -0.66 0.42
CA ASP A 549 -25.79 -1.35 -0.85
C ASP A 549 -24.60 -1.21 -1.79
N GLY A 550 -23.82 -2.27 -1.91
CA GLY A 550 -22.65 -2.36 -2.79
C GLY A 550 -23.02 -2.46 -4.28
N HIS A 551 -24.24 -2.89 -4.64
CA HIS A 551 -24.68 -2.96 -6.03
C HIS A 551 -24.94 -1.56 -6.60
N HIS A 552 -25.57 -0.69 -5.81
CA HIS A 552 -25.93 0.67 -6.22
C HIS A 552 -24.98 1.75 -5.69
N GLY A 553 -23.97 1.37 -4.88
CA GLY A 553 -23.06 2.33 -4.27
C GLY A 553 -23.71 3.23 -3.22
N GLU A 554 -24.69 2.72 -2.45
CA GLU A 554 -25.47 3.50 -1.49
C GLU A 554 -25.02 3.27 -0.04
N LEU A 555 -24.98 4.36 0.75
CA LEU A 555 -24.79 4.35 2.20
C LEU A 555 -25.72 5.39 2.85
N THR A 556 -26.89 4.95 3.33
CA THR A 556 -27.96 5.87 3.74
C THR A 556 -28.59 5.45 5.07
N VAL A 557 -28.75 6.39 5.99
CA VAL A 557 -29.61 6.28 7.17
C VAL A 557 -31.04 6.61 6.76
N LEU A 558 -31.96 5.69 7.03
CA LEU A 558 -33.37 5.78 6.63
C LEU A 558 -34.26 6.43 7.71
N ALA A 559 -33.70 6.79 8.88
CA ALA A 559 -34.45 7.39 9.98
C ALA A 559 -35.03 8.75 9.57
N GLU A 560 -36.33 8.95 9.83
CA GLU A 560 -36.96 10.24 9.66
C GLU A 560 -36.28 11.31 10.54
N GLY A 561 -36.13 12.51 9.99
CA GLY A 561 -35.52 13.62 10.72
C GLY A 561 -34.00 13.50 10.92
N PHE A 562 -33.31 12.53 10.31
CA PHE A 562 -31.86 12.37 10.45
C PHE A 562 -31.08 13.64 10.09
N ALA A 563 -31.44 14.31 9.00
CA ALA A 563 -30.79 15.54 8.54
C ALA A 563 -30.96 16.75 9.51
N GLN A 564 -31.93 16.70 10.40
CA GLN A 564 -32.20 17.75 11.41
C GLN A 564 -31.50 17.49 12.74
N ARG A 565 -30.90 16.34 12.93
CA ARG A 565 -30.18 16.02 14.19
C ARG A 565 -28.99 16.94 14.37
N PRO A 566 -28.81 17.50 15.57
CA PRO A 566 -27.61 18.29 15.89
C PRO A 566 -26.37 17.39 15.87
N ALA A 567 -25.23 17.99 15.56
CA ALA A 567 -23.95 17.33 15.79
C ALA A 567 -23.71 17.18 17.31
N HIS A 568 -23.11 16.09 17.69
CA HIS A 568 -22.63 15.92 19.07
C HIS A 568 -21.32 16.71 19.27
N GLU A 569 -21.04 17.07 20.50
CA GLU A 569 -19.71 17.56 20.84
C GLU A 569 -18.72 16.40 20.72
N PRO A 570 -17.62 16.54 19.94
CA PRO A 570 -16.67 15.46 19.78
C PRO A 570 -16.12 15.02 21.15
N PRO A 571 -15.98 13.72 21.39
CA PRO A 571 -15.46 13.23 22.67
C PRO A 571 -14.01 13.70 22.87
N VAL A 572 -13.64 13.95 24.12
CA VAL A 572 -12.25 14.17 24.49
C VAL A 572 -11.52 12.83 24.39
N LEU A 573 -10.74 12.64 23.34
CA LEU A 573 -9.96 11.42 23.13
C LEU A 573 -8.62 11.54 23.86
N SER A 574 -8.28 10.53 24.65
CA SER A 574 -6.97 10.48 25.28
C SER A 574 -5.90 10.19 24.23
N ALA A 575 -4.99 11.13 24.03
CA ALA A 575 -3.88 11.01 23.11
C ALA A 575 -2.52 11.00 23.85
N THR A 576 -2.51 10.51 25.08
CA THR A 576 -1.33 10.45 25.93
C THR A 576 -0.88 9.00 26.18
N GLY A 577 0.40 8.84 26.46
CA GLY A 577 1.04 7.54 26.67
C GLY A 577 1.52 6.88 25.39
N VAL A 578 2.52 6.04 25.51
CA VAL A 578 3.26 5.35 24.42
C VAL A 578 3.72 6.28 23.30
N GLY A 579 4.02 7.55 23.62
CA GLY A 579 4.49 8.56 22.66
C GLY A 579 3.41 9.21 21.81
N ARG A 580 2.12 8.93 22.04
CA ARG A 580 1.01 9.48 21.23
C ARG A 580 0.93 11.01 21.27
N GLU A 581 1.30 11.61 22.38
CA GLU A 581 1.37 13.07 22.57
C GLU A 581 2.33 13.77 21.61
N LEU A 582 3.39 13.10 21.15
CA LEU A 582 4.33 13.63 20.16
C LEU A 582 3.67 13.86 18.79
N PHE A 583 2.59 13.14 18.51
CA PHE A 583 1.86 13.19 17.25
C PHE A 583 0.68 14.17 17.25
N ALA A 584 0.50 14.93 18.34
CA ALA A 584 -0.61 15.88 18.47
C ALA A 584 -0.64 16.95 17.36
N GLY A 585 0.55 17.38 16.88
CA GLY A 585 0.67 18.30 15.76
C GLY A 585 0.21 17.66 14.44
N LEU A 586 0.66 16.45 14.14
CA LEU A 586 0.29 15.70 12.94
C LEU A 586 -1.22 15.41 12.92
N ARG A 587 -1.80 15.04 14.05
CA ARG A 587 -3.25 14.79 14.20
C ARG A 587 -4.09 16.03 13.89
N LYS A 588 -3.62 17.23 14.24
CA LYS A 588 -4.33 18.47 13.90
C LYS A 588 -4.29 18.81 12.42
N LEU A 589 -3.20 18.47 11.75
CA LEU A 589 -2.96 18.79 10.34
C LEU A 589 -3.53 17.77 9.37
N VAL A 590 -3.88 16.56 9.84
CA VAL A 590 -4.25 15.46 8.96
C VAL A 590 -5.46 15.81 8.09
N THR A 591 -5.34 15.54 6.79
CA THR A 591 -6.42 15.74 5.81
C THR A 591 -7.45 14.61 5.90
N PRO A 592 -8.65 14.78 5.32
CA PRO A 592 -9.64 13.71 5.21
C PRO A 592 -9.11 12.46 4.49
N ALA A 593 -9.75 11.32 4.75
CA ALA A 593 -9.35 10.02 4.19
C ALA A 593 -9.34 10.00 2.65
N ASP A 594 -10.34 10.60 2.00
CA ASP A 594 -10.44 10.71 0.54
C ASP A 594 -9.38 11.63 -0.09
N GLN A 595 -8.68 12.41 0.74
CA GLN A 595 -7.54 13.23 0.35
C GLN A 595 -6.19 12.61 0.72
N GLY A 596 -6.18 11.35 1.19
CA GLY A 596 -5.00 10.59 1.52
C GLY A 596 -4.63 10.60 3.00
N ALA A 597 -5.43 11.21 3.89
CA ALA A 597 -5.14 11.33 5.32
C ALA A 597 -3.68 11.74 5.57
N LEU A 598 -3.26 12.85 4.96
CA LEU A 598 -1.91 13.41 5.03
C LEU A 598 -1.77 14.33 6.22
N SER A 599 -0.75 14.15 7.02
CA SER A 599 -0.34 15.07 8.11
C SER A 599 0.89 15.92 7.74
N VAL A 600 1.48 15.66 6.58
CA VAL A 600 2.54 16.47 5.97
C VAL A 600 1.96 17.16 4.75
N GLY A 601 2.17 18.48 4.68
CA GLY A 601 1.59 19.29 3.63
C GLY A 601 2.46 19.35 2.39
N TRP A 602 1.81 19.59 1.26
CA TRP A 602 2.32 20.30 0.12
C TRP A 602 1.21 21.26 -0.34
N ASP A 603 1.41 22.52 -0.06
CA ASP A 603 0.59 23.65 -0.54
C ASP A 603 1.23 24.24 -1.80
#